data_a0abfed11cca82e2b33397d438fcbd99
#
_entry.id   a0abfed11cca82e2b33397d438fcbd99
#
_cell.length_a   1.000
_cell.length_b   1.000
_cell.length_c   1.000
_cell.angle_alpha   90.00
_cell.angle_beta   90.00
_cell.angle_gamma   90.00
#
_symmetry.space_group_name_H-M   'P 1'
#
loop_
_entity.id
_entity.type
_entity.pdbx_description
1 polymer ?
#
loop_
_entity_poly.entity_id
_entity_poly.type
_entity_poly.pdbx_seq_one_letter_code
_entity_poly.pdbx_strand_id
1 'polypeptide(L)'
;MVSFPSSTKFGKRIPKQKFYENLPVTPAIKKAFTEQIKIIYWRNKLAATTLNIAAGEQVAEIEVFEIHLNGPDLEENVLRLIDREIPYHILFLLEYGGKYRAVMGYKEAASSGKAAFKVDRYYRTDWLAEKDLPLCLEGVTLDAVYENFIRQIAGEGLSREKNATLKESVERQKQREQRKTRIFALEAQMKKEKQLNRKMELKAEIRKLEKEWRVESGKKCEE
;
A
#
# COMPACT_ATOMS: atom_id res chain seq x y z
N MET A 1 -20.76 3.14 4.96
CA MET A 1 -20.19 3.92 3.84
C MET A 1 -19.03 4.70 4.38
N VAL A 2 -17.86 4.62 3.73
CA VAL A 2 -16.73 5.48 4.09
C VAL A 2 -17.21 6.93 3.92
N SER A 3 -17.24 7.68 5.02
CA SER A 3 -17.84 9.01 5.06
C SER A 3 -16.76 10.06 4.87
N PHE A 4 -16.67 10.60 3.66
CA PHE A 4 -15.91 11.82 3.39
C PHE A 4 -16.84 13.04 3.42
N PRO A 5 -16.36 14.23 3.81
CA PRO A 5 -17.14 15.47 3.77
C PRO A 5 -17.74 15.70 2.37
N SER A 6 -18.96 16.23 2.32
CA SER A 6 -19.65 16.50 1.06
C SER A 6 -18.89 17.48 0.15
N SER A 7 -18.11 18.39 0.74
CA SER A 7 -17.20 19.32 0.04
C SER A 7 -16.14 18.64 -0.82
N THR A 8 -15.78 17.38 -0.48
CA THR A 8 -14.79 16.61 -1.23
C THR A 8 -15.39 15.84 -2.41
N LYS A 9 -16.73 15.74 -2.50
CA LYS A 9 -17.43 14.91 -3.49
C LYS A 9 -17.14 15.40 -4.90
N PHE A 10 -16.62 14.50 -5.75
CA PHE A 10 -16.37 14.75 -7.16
C PHE A 10 -17.35 13.97 -8.07
N GLY A 11 -17.51 12.68 -7.83
CA GLY A 11 -18.57 11.82 -8.37
C GLY A 11 -18.55 11.62 -9.89
N LYS A 12 -17.37 11.68 -10.54
CA LYS A 12 -17.26 11.53 -12.00
C LYS A 12 -16.79 10.13 -12.39
N ARG A 13 -17.43 9.57 -13.42
CA ARG A 13 -16.94 8.35 -14.08
C ARG A 13 -15.72 8.68 -14.94
N ILE A 14 -14.67 7.86 -14.82
CA ILE A 14 -13.46 7.94 -15.66
C ILE A 14 -13.50 6.80 -16.67
N PRO A 15 -13.49 7.11 -18.00
CA PRO A 15 -13.32 6.07 -19.01
C PRO A 15 -11.95 5.37 -18.83
N LYS A 16 -11.98 4.06 -18.62
CA LYS A 16 -10.75 3.28 -18.41
C LYS A 16 -9.77 3.35 -19.60
N GLN A 17 -10.30 3.61 -20.81
CA GLN A 17 -9.51 3.81 -22.02
C GLN A 17 -8.48 4.94 -21.88
N LYS A 18 -8.78 6.00 -21.13
CA LYS A 18 -7.84 7.10 -20.90
C LYS A 18 -6.52 6.67 -20.28
N PHE A 19 -6.50 5.55 -19.56
CA PHE A 19 -5.29 5.03 -18.91
C PHE A 19 -4.43 4.14 -19.80
N TYR A 20 -4.91 3.69 -20.96
CA TYR A 20 -4.14 2.77 -21.80
C TYR A 20 -4.09 3.10 -23.29
N GLU A 21 -4.91 4.06 -23.78
CA GLU A 21 -4.88 4.44 -25.19
C GLU A 21 -3.75 5.42 -25.53
N ASN A 22 -3.40 6.28 -24.56
CA ASN A 22 -2.39 7.31 -24.74
C ASN A 22 -1.03 6.98 -24.14
N LEU A 23 -0.83 5.74 -23.67
CA LEU A 23 0.36 5.32 -22.96
C LEU A 23 0.99 4.08 -23.61
N PRO A 24 2.32 3.95 -23.58
CA PRO A 24 3.00 2.75 -23.98
C PRO A 24 2.76 1.64 -22.94
N VAL A 25 1.61 0.97 -23.06
CA VAL A 25 1.24 -0.16 -22.20
C VAL A 25 1.46 -1.48 -22.93
N THR A 26 1.87 -2.51 -22.19
CA THR A 26 1.97 -3.85 -22.74
C THR A 26 0.57 -4.42 -23.04
N PRO A 27 0.44 -5.34 -24.02
CA PRO A 27 -0.83 -6.01 -24.29
C PRO A 27 -1.44 -6.68 -23.04
N ALA A 28 -0.59 -7.22 -22.15
CA ALA A 28 -1.02 -7.83 -20.89
C ALA A 28 -1.70 -6.81 -19.96
N ILE A 29 -1.12 -5.63 -19.78
CA ILE A 29 -1.73 -4.57 -18.95
C ILE A 29 -3.04 -4.09 -19.57
N LYS A 30 -3.10 -3.88 -20.89
CA LYS A 30 -4.34 -3.51 -21.59
C LYS A 30 -5.43 -4.56 -21.40
N LYS A 31 -5.07 -5.83 -21.49
CA LYS A 31 -5.97 -6.95 -21.22
C LYS A 31 -6.48 -6.93 -19.78
N ALA A 32 -5.59 -6.74 -18.79
CA ALA A 32 -5.98 -6.63 -17.39
C ALA A 32 -6.97 -5.47 -17.14
N PHE A 33 -6.74 -4.30 -17.72
CA PHE A 33 -7.70 -3.17 -17.65
C PHE A 33 -9.07 -3.52 -18.21
N THR A 34 -9.12 -4.25 -19.32
CA THR A 34 -10.37 -4.62 -19.98
C THR A 34 -11.12 -5.70 -19.23
N GLU A 35 -10.43 -6.74 -18.78
CA GLU A 35 -11.01 -7.94 -18.20
C GLU A 35 -11.27 -7.83 -16.69
N GLN A 36 -10.39 -7.15 -15.95
CA GLN A 36 -10.48 -7.10 -14.50
C GLN A 36 -11.28 -5.90 -13.99
N ILE A 37 -11.30 -4.76 -14.72
CA ILE A 37 -12.01 -3.55 -14.33
C ILE A 37 -13.33 -3.43 -15.08
N LYS A 38 -14.43 -3.28 -14.33
CA LYS A 38 -15.77 -2.99 -14.87
C LYS A 38 -15.94 -1.50 -15.10
N ILE A 39 -15.69 -0.67 -14.07
CA ILE A 39 -15.89 0.78 -14.09
C ILE A 39 -15.00 1.48 -13.08
N ILE A 40 -14.60 2.71 -13.36
CA ILE A 40 -13.80 3.57 -12.47
C ILE A 40 -14.60 4.84 -12.22
N TYR A 41 -14.75 5.22 -10.95
CA TYR A 41 -15.27 6.51 -10.51
C TYR A 41 -14.22 7.31 -9.78
N TRP A 42 -14.08 8.57 -10.09
CA TRP A 42 -13.43 9.55 -9.26
C TRP A 42 -14.43 10.01 -8.21
N ARG A 43 -14.38 9.41 -7.05
CA ARG A 43 -15.40 9.57 -6.01
C ARG A 43 -15.23 10.86 -5.24
N ASN A 44 -14.04 11.11 -4.72
CA ASN A 44 -13.73 12.29 -3.90
C ASN A 44 -12.37 12.87 -4.28
N LYS A 45 -12.20 14.16 -3.98
CA LYS A 45 -10.97 14.92 -4.07
C LYS A 45 -10.69 15.51 -2.69
N LEU A 46 -9.65 15.03 -2.01
CA LEU A 46 -9.23 15.50 -0.72
C LEU A 46 -8.08 16.50 -0.92
N ALA A 47 -8.36 17.76 -0.72
CA ALA A 47 -7.42 18.86 -0.85
C ALA A 47 -7.52 19.79 0.36
N ALA A 48 -6.53 20.63 0.61
CA ALA A 48 -6.56 21.60 1.69
C ALA A 48 -7.86 22.44 1.68
N THR A 49 -8.27 22.86 0.49
CA THR A 49 -9.48 23.67 0.28
C THR A 49 -10.78 22.91 0.50
N THR A 50 -10.84 21.60 0.15
CA THR A 50 -12.06 20.80 0.30
C THR A 50 -12.23 20.26 1.71
N LEU A 51 -11.14 20.10 2.45
CA LEU A 51 -11.13 19.62 3.85
C LEU A 51 -11.05 20.74 4.87
N ASN A 52 -10.73 21.97 4.45
CA ASN A 52 -10.44 23.10 5.33
C ASN A 52 -9.36 22.80 6.37
N ILE A 53 -8.25 22.22 5.91
CA ILE A 53 -7.05 21.90 6.69
C ILE A 53 -5.82 22.54 6.05
N ALA A 54 -4.69 22.52 6.74
CA ALA A 54 -3.44 23.02 6.17
C ALA A 54 -2.97 22.14 4.99
N ALA A 55 -2.34 22.76 4.00
CA ALA A 55 -1.69 22.03 2.92
C ALA A 55 -0.57 21.13 3.47
N GLY A 56 -0.30 20.04 2.79
CA GLY A 56 0.88 19.22 3.06
C GLY A 56 2.13 19.79 2.39
N GLU A 57 3.29 19.43 2.88
CA GLU A 57 4.58 19.74 2.24
C GLU A 57 4.85 18.80 1.06
N GLN A 58 4.46 17.53 1.20
CA GLN A 58 4.68 16.47 0.21
C GLN A 58 3.39 16.04 -0.48
N VAL A 59 2.26 16.15 0.20
CA VAL A 59 0.94 15.72 -0.30
C VAL A 59 0.10 16.94 -0.65
N ALA A 60 -0.01 17.24 -1.94
CA ALA A 60 -0.85 18.34 -2.42
C ALA A 60 -2.34 17.98 -2.42
N GLU A 61 -2.65 16.77 -2.86
CA GLU A 61 -4.02 16.24 -3.00
C GLU A 61 -4.03 14.72 -2.81
N ILE A 62 -5.17 14.19 -2.34
CA ILE A 62 -5.45 12.75 -2.32
C ILE A 62 -6.73 12.51 -3.10
N GLU A 63 -6.61 11.73 -4.16
CA GLU A 63 -7.74 11.34 -5.00
C GLU A 63 -8.34 10.04 -4.51
N VAL A 64 -9.66 9.96 -4.40
CA VAL A 64 -10.34 8.71 -4.03
C VAL A 64 -10.97 8.11 -5.27
N PHE A 65 -10.43 7.00 -5.73
CA PHE A 65 -10.95 6.26 -6.87
C PHE A 65 -11.67 5.01 -6.41
N GLU A 66 -12.94 4.91 -6.78
CA GLU A 66 -13.71 3.70 -6.60
C GLU A 66 -13.68 2.90 -7.89
N ILE A 67 -13.17 1.67 -7.81
CA ILE A 67 -12.97 0.76 -8.96
C ILE A 67 -13.82 -0.48 -8.75
N HIS A 68 -14.86 -0.63 -9.55
CA HIS A 68 -15.66 -1.85 -9.58
C HIS A 68 -14.95 -2.90 -10.44
N LEU A 69 -14.79 -4.08 -9.89
CA LEU A 69 -14.06 -5.19 -10.53
C LEU A 69 -15.02 -6.22 -11.13
N ASN A 70 -14.52 -6.98 -12.11
CA ASN A 70 -15.21 -8.15 -12.67
C ASN A 70 -14.91 -9.43 -11.88
N GLY A 71 -13.89 -9.43 -11.04
CA GLY A 71 -13.44 -10.53 -10.20
C GLY A 71 -12.76 -10.03 -8.92
N PRO A 72 -12.40 -10.91 -7.98
CA PRO A 72 -11.81 -10.49 -6.69
C PRO A 72 -10.35 -10.03 -6.82
N ASP A 73 -9.70 -10.30 -7.93
CA ASP A 73 -8.29 -10.03 -8.14
C ASP A 73 -8.08 -8.88 -9.13
N LEU A 74 -7.17 -8.00 -8.79
CA LEU A 74 -6.68 -6.92 -9.65
C LEU A 74 -5.14 -6.94 -9.65
N GLU A 75 -4.56 -6.99 -10.83
CA GLU A 75 -3.11 -6.92 -10.99
C GLU A 75 -2.57 -5.59 -10.49
N GLU A 76 -1.55 -5.64 -9.63
CA GLU A 76 -0.93 -4.44 -9.05
C GLU A 76 -0.38 -3.49 -10.12
N ASN A 77 0.10 -4.02 -11.24
CA ASN A 77 0.60 -3.22 -12.35
C ASN A 77 -0.46 -2.27 -12.96
N VAL A 78 -1.75 -2.61 -12.82
CA VAL A 78 -2.86 -1.74 -13.22
C VAL A 78 -2.94 -0.52 -12.31
N LEU A 79 -2.83 -0.72 -10.98
CA LEU A 79 -2.77 0.38 -10.00
C LEU A 79 -1.53 1.25 -10.21
N ARG A 80 -0.36 0.61 -10.45
CA ARG A 80 0.89 1.32 -10.75
C ARG A 80 0.80 2.19 -11.98
N LEU A 81 0.07 1.74 -13.02
CA LEU A 81 -0.15 2.54 -14.22
C LEU A 81 -1.00 3.78 -13.90
N ILE A 82 -2.10 3.61 -13.15
CA ILE A 82 -2.95 4.73 -12.75
C ILE A 82 -2.17 5.73 -11.89
N ASP A 83 -1.40 5.24 -10.90
CA ASP A 83 -0.58 6.07 -10.02
C ASP A 83 0.54 6.83 -10.74
N ARG A 84 1.05 6.27 -11.84
CA ARG A 84 2.09 6.94 -12.67
C ARG A 84 1.53 8.11 -13.47
N GLU A 85 0.29 7.99 -13.92
CA GLU A 85 -0.36 8.99 -14.78
C GLU A 85 -0.99 10.15 -14.01
N ILE A 86 -1.25 9.93 -12.72
CA ILE A 86 -1.87 10.93 -11.85
C ILE A 86 -0.83 11.42 -10.86
N PRO A 87 -0.45 12.72 -10.90
CA PRO A 87 0.64 13.27 -10.09
C PRO A 87 0.27 13.47 -8.61
N TYR A 88 -0.84 12.88 -8.17
CA TYR A 88 -1.34 12.98 -6.81
C TYR A 88 -1.32 11.63 -6.09
N HIS A 89 -1.55 11.64 -4.78
CA HIS A 89 -1.73 10.42 -4.02
C HIS A 89 -3.12 9.86 -4.27
N ILE A 90 -3.25 8.53 -4.37
CA ILE A 90 -4.53 7.89 -4.70
C ILE A 90 -4.89 6.86 -3.62
N LEU A 91 -6.09 7.02 -3.07
CA LEU A 91 -6.77 6.01 -2.29
C LEU A 91 -7.70 5.23 -3.23
N PHE A 92 -7.38 3.98 -3.51
CA PHE A 92 -8.23 3.09 -4.28
C PHE A 92 -9.21 2.37 -3.37
N LEU A 93 -10.48 2.45 -3.68
CA LEU A 93 -11.56 1.64 -3.10
C LEU A 93 -11.99 0.62 -4.16
N LEU A 94 -11.46 -0.60 -4.04
CA LEU A 94 -11.83 -1.69 -4.94
C LEU A 94 -13.15 -2.29 -4.47
N GLU A 95 -14.12 -2.46 -5.38
CA GLU A 95 -15.43 -3.08 -5.10
C GLU A 95 -15.58 -4.37 -5.89
N TYR A 96 -15.98 -5.44 -5.20
CA TYR A 96 -16.37 -6.70 -5.81
C TYR A 96 -17.40 -7.44 -4.93
N GLY A 97 -18.54 -7.81 -5.52
CA GLY A 97 -19.58 -8.59 -4.83
C GLY A 97 -20.15 -7.89 -3.59
N GLY A 98 -20.25 -6.58 -3.58
CA GLY A 98 -20.75 -5.78 -2.44
C GLY A 98 -19.73 -5.62 -1.30
N LYS A 99 -18.51 -6.12 -1.46
CA LYS A 99 -17.40 -5.90 -0.54
C LYS A 99 -16.40 -4.90 -1.11
N TYR A 100 -15.68 -4.26 -0.21
CA TYR A 100 -14.69 -3.25 -0.53
C TYR A 100 -13.32 -3.62 0.04
N ARG A 101 -12.29 -3.23 -0.68
CA ARG A 101 -10.90 -3.31 -0.25
C ARG A 101 -10.25 -1.95 -0.47
N ALA A 102 -9.71 -1.35 0.58
CA ALA A 102 -8.91 -0.14 0.45
C ALA A 102 -7.48 -0.51 0.07
N VAL A 103 -6.93 0.22 -0.91
CA VAL A 103 -5.54 0.06 -1.35
C VAL A 103 -4.92 1.45 -1.49
N MET A 104 -3.72 1.65 -0.94
CA MET A 104 -2.99 2.90 -1.09
C MET A 104 -1.50 2.65 -1.26
N GLY A 105 -0.89 3.35 -2.22
CA GLY A 105 0.54 3.28 -2.48
C GLY A 105 1.34 4.14 -1.51
N TYR A 106 2.37 3.57 -0.86
CA TYR A 106 3.40 4.38 -0.24
C TYR A 106 4.30 4.93 -1.33
N LYS A 107 4.33 6.26 -1.44
CA LYS A 107 5.06 7.00 -2.47
C LYS A 107 6.27 7.69 -1.85
N GLU A 108 7.39 7.58 -2.53
CA GLU A 108 8.61 8.33 -2.21
C GLU A 108 8.89 9.35 -3.33
N ALA A 109 9.54 10.46 -2.99
CA ALA A 109 9.98 11.42 -3.99
C ALA A 109 10.87 10.72 -5.02
N ALA A 110 10.59 10.92 -6.31
CA ALA A 110 11.43 10.32 -7.35
C ALA A 110 12.79 11.01 -7.39
N SER A 111 13.86 10.20 -7.35
CA SER A 111 15.24 10.70 -7.41
C SER A 111 15.64 11.18 -8.80
N SER A 112 14.91 10.79 -9.86
CA SER A 112 15.15 11.19 -11.25
C SER A 112 13.94 10.88 -12.13
N GLY A 113 13.76 11.61 -13.23
CA GLY A 113 12.73 11.37 -14.24
C GLY A 113 11.60 12.41 -14.24
N LYS A 114 10.56 12.17 -15.06
CA LYS A 114 9.40 13.06 -15.20
C LYS A 114 8.35 12.89 -14.10
N ALA A 115 8.37 11.78 -13.37
CA ALA A 115 7.41 11.50 -12.31
C ALA A 115 7.81 12.21 -11.02
N ALA A 116 6.88 12.89 -10.37
CA ALA A 116 7.11 13.53 -9.08
C ALA A 116 7.35 12.49 -7.96
N PHE A 117 6.73 11.32 -8.07
CA PHE A 117 6.76 10.26 -7.06
C PHE A 117 6.97 8.88 -7.69
N LYS A 118 7.56 7.99 -6.89
CA LYS A 118 7.66 6.56 -7.18
C LYS A 118 6.90 5.78 -6.12
N VAL A 119 5.98 4.90 -6.54
CA VAL A 119 5.32 3.97 -5.63
C VAL A 119 6.32 2.89 -5.24
N ASP A 120 6.65 2.83 -3.95
CA ASP A 120 7.50 1.78 -3.39
C ASP A 120 6.71 0.48 -3.20
N ARG A 121 5.59 0.56 -2.48
CA ARG A 121 4.70 -0.58 -2.19
C ARG A 121 3.25 -0.15 -2.04
N TYR A 122 2.34 -1.12 -2.17
CA TYR A 122 0.93 -0.94 -1.83
C TYR A 122 0.59 -1.60 -0.51
N TYR A 123 -0.15 -0.87 0.32
CA TYR A 123 -0.88 -1.41 1.47
C TYR A 123 -2.31 -1.70 1.07
N ARG A 124 -2.89 -2.75 1.63
CA ARG A 124 -4.26 -3.16 1.31
C ARG A 124 -4.93 -3.80 2.51
N THR A 125 -6.23 -3.57 2.65
CA THR A 125 -7.06 -4.26 3.63
C THR A 125 -7.50 -5.62 3.10
N ASP A 126 -8.15 -6.40 3.94
CA ASP A 126 -8.98 -7.51 3.48
C ASP A 126 -10.24 -6.99 2.78
N TRP A 127 -11.02 -7.91 2.20
CA TRP A 127 -12.33 -7.62 1.64
C TRP A 127 -13.37 -7.50 2.78
N LEU A 128 -13.86 -6.29 3.01
CA LEU A 128 -14.76 -5.92 4.11
C LEU A 128 -16.05 -5.32 3.56
N ALA A 129 -17.10 -5.23 4.39
CA ALA A 129 -18.20 -4.34 4.05
C ALA A 129 -17.69 -2.87 4.08
N GLU A 130 -18.24 -2.01 3.23
CA GLU A 130 -17.73 -0.62 3.09
C GLU A 130 -17.67 0.12 4.44
N LYS A 131 -18.67 -0.10 5.31
CA LYS A 131 -18.75 0.50 6.64
C LYS A 131 -17.67 0.03 7.62
N ASP A 132 -17.09 -1.14 7.36
CA ASP A 132 -16.09 -1.78 8.22
C ASP A 132 -14.65 -1.51 7.74
N LEU A 133 -14.48 -0.76 6.64
CA LEU A 133 -13.16 -0.32 6.21
C LEU A 133 -12.52 0.57 7.29
N PRO A 134 -11.27 0.32 7.67
CA PRO A 134 -10.57 1.10 8.70
C PRO A 134 -10.10 2.45 8.15
N LEU A 135 -11.03 3.24 7.58
CA LEU A 135 -10.73 4.52 6.98
C LEU A 135 -11.41 5.64 7.77
N CYS A 136 -10.61 6.35 8.55
CA CYS A 136 -11.02 7.55 9.26
C CYS A 136 -10.20 8.74 8.79
N LEU A 137 -10.89 9.85 8.47
CA LEU A 137 -10.24 11.08 8.06
C LEU A 137 -9.68 11.80 9.29
N GLU A 138 -8.39 11.64 9.54
CA GLU A 138 -7.68 12.20 10.69
C GLU A 138 -6.42 12.93 10.23
N GLY A 139 -6.18 14.13 10.74
CA GLY A 139 -5.00 14.92 10.44
C GLY A 139 -5.30 16.40 10.28
N VAL A 140 -4.34 17.23 10.64
CA VAL A 140 -4.41 18.70 10.51
C VAL A 140 -3.74 19.22 9.24
N THR A 141 -3.02 18.34 8.53
CA THR A 141 -2.40 18.58 7.23
C THR A 141 -2.69 17.41 6.29
N LEU A 142 -2.56 17.60 4.97
CA LEU A 142 -2.72 16.50 4.01
C LEU A 142 -1.65 15.41 4.15
N ASP A 143 -0.43 15.76 4.58
CA ASP A 143 0.61 14.77 4.88
C ASP A 143 0.15 13.85 6.02
N ALA A 144 -0.41 14.43 7.09
CA ALA A 144 -0.92 13.65 8.22
C ALA A 144 -2.12 12.76 7.82
N VAL A 145 -3.03 13.26 6.99
CA VAL A 145 -4.15 12.47 6.46
C VAL A 145 -3.64 11.28 5.64
N TYR A 146 -2.67 11.51 4.76
CA TYR A 146 -2.05 10.46 3.97
C TYR A 146 -1.37 9.40 4.84
N GLU A 147 -0.54 9.82 5.80
CA GLU A 147 0.13 8.91 6.73
C GLU A 147 -0.86 8.07 7.53
N ASN A 148 -1.94 8.68 8.01
CA ASN A 148 -2.97 7.98 8.76
C ASN A 148 -3.69 6.96 7.90
N PHE A 149 -4.04 7.26 6.65
CA PHE A 149 -4.63 6.28 5.74
C PHE A 149 -3.69 5.09 5.49
N ILE A 150 -2.40 5.33 5.23
CA ILE A 150 -1.43 4.24 5.06
C ILE A 150 -1.38 3.36 6.31
N ARG A 151 -1.32 3.96 7.53
CA ARG A 151 -1.27 3.22 8.78
C ARG A 151 -2.57 2.43 9.05
N GLN A 152 -3.72 3.03 8.80
CA GLN A 152 -5.03 2.38 8.94
C GLN A 152 -5.18 1.19 8.00
N ILE A 153 -4.78 1.33 6.74
CA ILE A 153 -4.84 0.27 5.73
C ILE A 153 -3.83 -0.85 6.02
N ALA A 154 -2.62 -0.49 6.44
CA ALA A 154 -1.57 -1.45 6.78
C ALA A 154 -1.87 -2.23 8.08
N GLY A 155 -2.71 -1.67 8.96
CA GLY A 155 -3.08 -2.28 10.23
C GLY A 155 -1.85 -2.60 11.11
N GLU A 156 -1.78 -3.81 11.63
CA GLU A 156 -0.66 -4.26 12.45
C GLU A 156 0.68 -4.37 11.69
N GLY A 157 0.65 -4.34 10.36
CA GLY A 157 1.86 -4.40 9.52
C GLY A 157 2.79 -3.22 9.72
N LEU A 158 2.26 -2.03 10.03
CA LEU A 158 3.04 -0.85 10.38
C LEU A 158 2.96 -0.60 11.89
N SER A 159 4.08 -0.81 12.56
CA SER A 159 4.22 -0.55 14.00
C SER A 159 3.79 0.89 14.36
N ARG A 160 2.87 1.02 15.32
CA ARG A 160 2.45 2.31 15.90
C ARG A 160 3.42 2.73 17.02
N GLU A 161 4.70 2.77 16.75
CA GLU A 161 5.62 3.41 17.69
C GLU A 161 5.28 4.91 17.73
N LYS A 162 5.00 5.42 18.94
CA LYS A 162 4.47 6.77 19.16
C LYS A 162 5.29 7.91 18.54
N ASN A 163 6.55 7.66 18.18
CA ASN A 163 7.49 8.68 17.68
C ASN A 163 8.14 8.33 16.34
N ALA A 164 7.76 7.22 15.66
CA ALA A 164 8.36 6.86 14.39
C ALA A 164 7.61 7.51 13.23
N THR A 165 8.34 8.13 12.31
CA THR A 165 7.81 8.62 11.05
C THR A 165 7.27 7.45 10.20
N LEU A 166 6.39 7.76 9.23
CA LEU A 166 5.90 6.75 8.30
C LEU A 166 7.05 6.08 7.55
N LYS A 167 8.03 6.87 7.09
CA LYS A 167 9.22 6.37 6.39
C LYS A 167 10.02 5.37 7.21
N GLU A 168 10.29 5.68 8.48
CA GLU A 168 10.99 4.77 9.38
C GLU A 168 10.20 3.50 9.64
N SER A 169 8.87 3.61 9.79
CA SER A 169 7.98 2.46 10.00
C SER A 169 7.99 1.53 8.78
N VAL A 170 7.92 2.09 7.56
CA VAL A 170 7.99 1.34 6.30
C VAL A 170 9.34 0.66 6.14
N GLU A 171 10.44 1.36 6.43
CA GLU A 171 11.78 0.79 6.32
C GLU A 171 12.00 -0.37 7.31
N ARG A 172 11.56 -0.22 8.55
CA ARG A 172 11.59 -1.31 9.54
C ARG A 172 10.76 -2.51 9.09
N GLN A 173 9.58 -2.26 8.48
CA GLN A 173 8.77 -3.34 7.92
C GLN A 173 9.52 -4.07 6.80
N LYS A 174 10.15 -3.36 5.87
CA LYS A 174 11.00 -3.95 4.80
C LYS A 174 12.09 -4.85 5.39
N GLN A 175 12.80 -4.36 6.38
CA GLN A 175 13.87 -5.12 7.04
C GLN A 175 13.33 -6.40 7.70
N ARG A 176 12.17 -6.32 8.38
CA ARG A 176 11.50 -7.50 8.97
C ARG A 176 11.11 -8.52 7.90
N GLU A 177 10.54 -8.08 6.79
CA GLU A 177 10.16 -8.95 5.68
C GLU A 177 11.37 -9.63 5.03
N GLN A 178 12.47 -8.88 4.81
CA GLN A 178 13.72 -9.41 4.27
C GLN A 178 14.33 -10.46 5.19
N ARG A 179 14.38 -10.22 6.51
CA ARG A 179 14.86 -11.21 7.48
C ARG A 179 14.00 -12.47 7.49
N LYS A 180 12.67 -12.32 7.49
CA LYS A 180 11.74 -13.46 7.42
C LYS A 180 12.00 -14.31 6.16
N THR A 181 12.15 -13.66 5.01
CA THR A 181 12.47 -14.34 3.75
C THR A 181 13.84 -15.04 3.83
N ARG A 182 14.85 -14.39 4.44
CA ARG A 182 16.18 -14.98 4.62
C ARG A 182 16.14 -16.21 5.53
N ILE A 183 15.43 -16.13 6.67
CA ILE A 183 15.25 -17.28 7.59
C ILE A 183 14.60 -18.43 6.83
N PHE A 184 13.51 -18.20 6.12
CA PHE A 184 12.83 -19.24 5.34
C PHE A 184 13.74 -19.89 4.29
N ALA A 185 14.56 -19.10 3.59
CA ALA A 185 15.53 -19.61 2.62
C ALA A 185 16.61 -20.48 3.28
N LEU A 186 17.14 -20.06 4.43
CA LEU A 186 18.13 -20.81 5.19
C LEU A 186 17.55 -22.11 5.74
N GLU A 187 16.32 -22.12 6.23
CA GLU A 187 15.63 -23.34 6.68
C GLU A 187 15.45 -24.33 5.52
N ALA A 188 15.07 -23.84 4.33
CA ALA A 188 14.94 -24.66 3.13
C ALA A 188 16.28 -25.28 2.71
N GLN A 189 17.39 -24.52 2.82
CA GLN A 189 18.76 -25.01 2.58
C GLN A 189 19.16 -26.06 3.63
N MET A 190 18.92 -25.79 4.91
CA MET A 190 19.23 -26.70 6.00
C MET A 190 18.52 -28.06 5.87
N LYS A 191 17.27 -28.07 5.38
CA LYS A 191 16.52 -29.31 5.12
C LYS A 191 17.17 -30.17 4.02
N LYS A 192 17.80 -29.54 3.01
CA LYS A 192 18.45 -30.23 1.88
C LYS A 192 19.90 -30.60 2.13
N GLU A 193 20.56 -29.96 3.10
CA GLU A 193 21.96 -30.18 3.41
C GLU A 193 22.19 -31.55 4.04
N LYS A 194 23.25 -32.24 3.63
CA LYS A 194 23.65 -33.59 4.14
C LYS A 194 24.79 -33.52 5.15
N GLN A 195 25.65 -32.49 5.01
CA GLN A 195 26.83 -32.35 5.88
C GLN A 195 26.42 -31.75 7.23
N LEU A 196 26.75 -32.47 8.32
CA LEU A 196 26.38 -32.06 9.67
C LEU A 196 26.95 -30.68 10.04
N ASN A 197 28.24 -30.44 9.75
CA ASN A 197 28.89 -29.16 10.06
C ASN A 197 28.15 -27.99 9.37
N ARG A 198 27.81 -28.16 8.11
CA ARG A 198 27.10 -27.14 7.35
C ARG A 198 25.68 -26.89 7.89
N LYS A 199 24.97 -27.94 8.32
CA LYS A 199 23.69 -27.79 9.05
C LYS A 199 23.82 -26.98 10.32
N MET A 200 24.89 -27.20 11.08
CA MET A 200 25.13 -26.46 12.33
C MET A 200 25.39 -24.98 12.05
N GLU A 201 26.16 -24.64 11.02
CA GLU A 201 26.39 -23.25 10.58
C GLU A 201 25.08 -22.55 10.20
N LEU A 202 24.28 -23.19 9.34
CA LEU A 202 22.98 -22.67 8.92
C LEU A 202 22.05 -22.44 10.12
N LYS A 203 22.02 -23.40 11.06
CA LYS A 203 21.22 -23.28 12.29
C LYS A 203 21.69 -22.11 13.18
N ALA A 204 22.99 -21.87 13.26
CA ALA A 204 23.54 -20.74 14.00
C ALA A 204 23.15 -19.39 13.35
N GLU A 205 23.20 -19.30 12.02
CA GLU A 205 22.77 -18.11 11.26
C GLU A 205 21.28 -17.84 11.46
N ILE A 206 20.43 -18.86 11.37
CA ILE A 206 18.98 -18.75 11.63
C ILE A 206 18.73 -18.21 13.05
N ARG A 207 19.34 -18.80 14.07
CA ARG A 207 19.18 -18.35 15.46
C ARG A 207 19.60 -16.90 15.68
N LYS A 208 20.66 -16.45 15.01
CA LYS A 208 21.10 -15.05 15.06
C LYS A 208 20.03 -14.13 14.50
N LEU A 209 19.50 -14.42 13.31
CA LEU A 209 18.45 -13.62 12.66
C LEU A 209 17.14 -13.63 13.48
N GLU A 210 16.75 -14.75 14.07
CA GLU A 210 15.58 -14.84 14.95
C GLU A 210 15.75 -14.00 16.22
N LYS A 211 16.94 -14.00 16.82
CA LYS A 211 17.23 -13.16 17.99
C LYS A 211 17.12 -11.68 17.66
N GLU A 212 17.69 -11.25 16.53
CA GLU A 212 17.57 -9.88 16.04
C GLU A 212 16.11 -9.50 15.79
N TRP A 213 15.31 -10.40 15.23
CA TRP A 213 13.88 -10.17 15.02
C TRP A 213 13.09 -10.01 16.32
N ARG A 214 13.36 -10.86 17.34
CA ARG A 214 12.69 -10.76 18.64
C ARG A 214 12.96 -9.44 19.35
N VAL A 215 14.18 -8.95 19.30
CA VAL A 215 14.55 -7.64 19.88
C VAL A 215 13.76 -6.51 19.22
N GLU A 216 13.64 -6.51 17.90
CA GLU A 216 12.91 -5.46 17.15
C GLU A 216 11.38 -5.55 17.29
N SER A 217 10.84 -6.74 17.53
CA SER A 217 9.38 -6.92 17.70
C SER A 217 8.89 -6.62 19.11
N GLY A 218 9.76 -6.19 20.03
CA GLY A 218 9.39 -5.84 21.42
C GLY A 218 8.90 -7.02 22.26
N LYS A 219 9.00 -8.27 21.77
CA LYS A 219 8.69 -9.46 22.55
C LYS A 219 9.86 -9.72 23.48
N LYS A 220 9.76 -9.19 24.74
CA LYS A 220 10.65 -9.59 25.83
C LYS A 220 10.62 -11.11 25.94
N CYS A 221 11.82 -11.71 26.10
CA CYS A 221 11.94 -13.09 26.53
C CYS A 221 11.20 -13.23 27.87
N GLU A 222 10.13 -14.00 27.90
CA GLU A 222 9.79 -14.76 29.09
C GLU A 222 10.71 -15.97 29.06
N GLU A 223 11.62 -16.00 30.04
CA GLU A 223 12.47 -17.16 30.38
C GLU A 223 11.61 -18.29 30.94
#